data_c75358c32233b265ac3cd703ff3ef899
#
_entry.id   c75358c32233b265ac3cd703ff3ef899
#
_cell.length_a   1.000
_cell.length_b   1.000
_cell.length_c   1.000
_cell.angle_alpha   90.00
_cell.angle_beta   90.00
_cell.angle_gamma   90.00
#
_symmetry.space_group_name_H-M   'P 1'
#
loop_
_entity.id
_entity.type
_entity.pdbx_description
1 polymer ?
#
loop_
_entity_poly.entity_id
_entity_poly.type
_entity_poly.pdbx_seq_one_letter_code
_entity_poly.pdbx_strand_id
1 'polypeptide(L)'
;KGFGFIELNDGSCFRNLQVVMEAEALSNYKDIAAQNVGAALIVTGVVTLTPDAKQPLELKATEIAVEGISTPDYPLQKKRHSVEFLRTIQHLRPRTNLFSATFRVRSAAAYAVHEFFQSRGFVYVHTPIITGSDCEGAGEMFQVTTLDLNNVPKTPEGQVDYSQDFFGKKTSLTVSGQLNAENFAMAFGDVYTFGPTFRAENSNTQRHAAEFWMIEPEMAFCELAGDMDVAEAMIKHIITRVLERCPDEINFFNSFVD
;
A
#
# COMPACT_ATOMS: atom_id res chain seq x y z
N LYS A 1 40.94 -9.73 1.47
CA LYS A 1 40.83 -8.25 1.44
C LYS A 1 40.32 -7.81 2.79
N GLY A 2 40.90 -6.74 3.37
CA GLY A 2 40.61 -6.29 4.72
C GLY A 2 39.38 -5.38 4.87
N PHE A 3 38.50 -5.26 3.84
CA PHE A 3 37.27 -4.47 3.93
C PHE A 3 36.12 -5.11 3.12
N GLY A 4 34.91 -4.77 3.49
CA GLY A 4 33.65 -5.21 2.85
C GLY A 4 32.61 -4.11 2.86
N PHE A 5 31.49 -4.37 2.12
CA PHE A 5 30.38 -3.46 2.00
C PHE A 5 29.07 -4.17 2.33
N ILE A 6 28.19 -3.45 3.05
CA ILE A 6 26.82 -3.89 3.31
C ILE A 6 25.88 -2.85 2.72
N GLU A 7 24.86 -3.26 1.99
CA GLU A 7 23.71 -2.43 1.64
C GLU A 7 22.68 -2.59 2.74
N LEU A 8 22.52 -1.56 3.57
CA LEU A 8 21.58 -1.53 4.69
C LEU A 8 20.37 -0.68 4.36
N ASN A 9 19.18 -1.17 4.68
CA ASN A 9 17.96 -0.39 4.60
C ASN A 9 17.13 -0.61 5.87
N ASP A 10 16.84 0.47 6.58
CA ASP A 10 16.04 0.47 7.80
C ASP A 10 14.55 0.74 7.54
N GLY A 11 14.15 0.89 6.27
CA GLY A 11 12.80 1.19 5.85
C GLY A 11 12.42 2.67 5.90
N SER A 12 13.26 3.57 6.38
CA SER A 12 12.97 5.01 6.49
C SER A 12 12.89 5.70 5.11
N CYS A 13 13.68 5.25 4.15
CA CYS A 13 13.70 5.79 2.79
C CYS A 13 13.87 4.67 1.74
N PHE A 14 13.74 5.03 0.46
CA PHE A 14 13.85 4.09 -0.65
C PHE A 14 15.30 3.64 -0.88
N ARG A 15 16.26 4.56 -0.72
CA ARG A 15 17.68 4.28 -0.96
C ARG A 15 18.28 3.44 0.16
N ASN A 16 19.20 2.55 -0.21
CA ASN A 16 20.03 1.83 0.75
C ASN A 16 21.17 2.73 1.23
N LEU A 17 21.59 2.54 2.48
CA LEU A 17 22.81 3.11 3.04
C LEU A 17 23.97 2.12 2.78
N GLN A 18 25.05 2.59 2.17
CA GLN A 18 26.27 1.81 2.09
C GLN A 18 27.01 1.86 3.42
N VAL A 19 27.21 0.70 4.01
CA VAL A 19 28.05 0.52 5.20
C VAL A 19 29.40 -0.02 4.75
N VAL A 20 30.47 0.65 5.17
CA VAL A 20 31.85 0.19 4.97
C VAL A 20 32.30 -0.49 6.26
N MET A 21 32.77 -1.73 6.16
CA MET A 21 33.33 -2.46 7.27
C MET A 21 34.79 -2.81 7.00
N GLU A 22 35.64 -2.55 7.97
CA GLU A 22 37.07 -2.79 7.94
C GLU A 22 37.45 -3.87 8.96
N ALA A 23 38.26 -4.83 8.54
CA ALA A 23 38.64 -5.97 9.38
C ALA A 23 39.45 -5.55 10.62
N GLU A 24 40.15 -4.42 10.54
CA GLU A 24 40.96 -3.88 11.64
C GLU A 24 40.06 -3.16 12.68
N ALA A 25 38.91 -2.65 12.25
CA ALA A 25 37.99 -1.91 13.11
C ALA A 25 36.95 -2.80 13.82
N LEU A 26 36.65 -3.98 13.23
CA LEU A 26 35.57 -4.86 13.68
C LEU A 26 36.10 -6.21 14.16
N SER A 27 36.04 -6.49 15.44
CA SER A 27 36.47 -7.77 16.03
C SER A 27 35.69 -8.99 15.48
N ASN A 28 34.44 -8.78 15.08
CA ASN A 28 33.54 -9.79 14.52
C ASN A 28 33.41 -9.71 12.98
N TYR A 29 34.35 -9.09 12.29
CA TYR A 29 34.33 -8.89 10.83
C TYR A 29 34.00 -10.16 10.05
N LYS A 30 34.58 -11.31 10.43
CA LYS A 30 34.37 -12.59 9.73
C LYS A 30 32.95 -13.10 9.88
N ASP A 31 32.36 -12.92 11.06
CA ASP A 31 30.99 -13.37 11.35
C ASP A 31 29.98 -12.50 10.59
N ILE A 32 30.24 -11.19 10.53
CA ILE A 32 29.42 -10.28 9.72
C ILE A 32 29.54 -10.58 8.22
N ALA A 33 30.76 -10.80 7.74
CA ALA A 33 31.01 -11.13 6.32
C ALA A 33 30.39 -12.46 5.89
N ALA A 34 30.07 -13.35 6.83
CA ALA A 34 29.42 -14.63 6.58
C ALA A 34 27.87 -14.53 6.60
N GLN A 35 27.29 -13.38 6.96
CA GLN A 35 25.83 -13.23 6.99
C GLN A 35 25.20 -13.28 5.61
N ASN A 36 24.02 -13.88 5.54
CA ASN A 36 23.23 -13.94 4.31
C ASN A 36 22.40 -12.67 4.10
N VAL A 37 21.95 -12.47 2.86
CA VAL A 37 20.96 -11.44 2.53
C VAL A 37 19.70 -11.62 3.39
N GLY A 38 19.18 -10.53 3.92
CA GLY A 38 17.99 -10.55 4.79
C GLY A 38 18.32 -10.65 6.29
N ALA A 39 19.59 -10.75 6.68
CA ALA A 39 19.98 -10.63 8.09
C ALA A 39 19.61 -9.23 8.64
N ALA A 40 19.24 -9.19 9.91
CA ALA A 40 18.97 -7.96 10.64
C ALA A 40 20.21 -7.53 11.42
N LEU A 41 20.64 -6.29 11.20
CA LEU A 41 21.87 -5.75 11.77
C LEU A 41 21.60 -4.42 12.47
N ILE A 42 22.29 -4.19 13.61
CA ILE A 42 22.47 -2.86 14.18
C ILE A 42 23.89 -2.42 13.86
N VAL A 43 24.02 -1.26 13.23
CA VAL A 43 25.31 -0.71 12.83
C VAL A 43 25.53 0.65 13.49
N THR A 44 26.62 0.76 14.23
CA THR A 44 27.11 2.02 14.76
C THR A 44 28.36 2.44 13.99
N GLY A 45 28.50 3.71 13.65
CA GLY A 45 29.62 4.17 12.87
C GLY A 45 29.66 5.67 12.63
N VAL A 46 30.58 6.10 11.79
CA VAL A 46 30.79 7.50 11.42
C VAL A 46 30.29 7.72 10.00
N VAL A 47 29.38 8.68 9.83
CA VAL A 47 28.90 9.10 8.51
C VAL A 47 30.01 9.87 7.81
N THR A 48 30.36 9.45 6.61
CA THR A 48 31.39 10.07 5.77
C THR A 48 30.75 10.54 4.47
N LEU A 49 30.95 11.80 4.10
CA LEU A 49 30.50 12.33 2.83
C LEU A 49 31.41 11.83 1.70
N THR A 50 30.78 11.39 0.62
CA THR A 50 31.45 10.84 -0.59
C THR A 50 30.91 11.52 -1.85
N PRO A 51 31.13 12.88 -2.02
CA PRO A 51 30.49 13.66 -3.06
C PRO A 51 30.86 13.18 -4.49
N ASP A 52 32.03 12.58 -4.65
CA ASP A 52 32.53 12.10 -5.95
C ASP A 52 32.19 10.61 -6.22
N ALA A 53 31.50 9.95 -5.27
CA ALA A 53 31.09 8.56 -5.43
C ALA A 53 29.64 8.45 -5.94
N LYS A 54 29.23 7.23 -6.30
CA LYS A 54 27.85 6.96 -6.75
C LYS A 54 26.81 7.28 -5.67
N GLN A 55 27.14 7.08 -4.41
CA GLN A 55 26.33 7.47 -3.24
C GLN A 55 26.91 8.73 -2.58
N PRO A 56 26.07 9.66 -2.10
CA PRO A 56 26.55 10.94 -1.54
C PRO A 56 27.21 10.80 -0.17
N LEU A 57 26.96 9.70 0.52
CA LEU A 57 27.50 9.39 1.84
C LEU A 57 27.59 7.87 2.06
N GLU A 58 28.40 7.47 3.02
CA GLU A 58 28.50 6.11 3.52
C GLU A 58 28.70 6.11 5.04
N LEU A 59 28.41 4.98 5.67
CA LEU A 59 28.62 4.75 7.10
C LEU A 59 29.86 3.86 7.31
N LYS A 60 30.94 4.43 7.87
CA LYS A 60 32.08 3.65 8.31
C LYS A 60 31.78 3.01 9.66
N ALA A 61 31.58 1.70 9.66
CA ALA A 61 31.17 0.95 10.85
C ALA A 61 32.28 0.90 11.88
N THR A 62 31.94 1.22 13.13
CA THR A 62 32.79 1.01 14.31
C THR A 62 32.31 -0.18 15.14
N GLU A 63 31.01 -0.51 15.05
CA GLU A 63 30.40 -1.67 15.69
C GLU A 63 29.26 -2.20 14.83
N ILE A 64 29.13 -3.54 14.73
CA ILE A 64 28.00 -4.19 14.07
C ILE A 64 27.54 -5.35 14.97
N ALA A 65 26.26 -5.33 15.33
CA ALA A 65 25.59 -6.42 16.01
C ALA A 65 24.63 -7.15 15.07
N VAL A 66 24.58 -8.47 15.16
CA VAL A 66 23.58 -9.29 14.44
C VAL A 66 22.38 -9.50 15.35
N GLU A 67 21.26 -8.88 15.02
CA GLU A 67 19.99 -9.04 15.75
C GLU A 67 19.19 -10.25 15.26
N GLY A 68 19.35 -10.59 13.98
CA GLY A 68 18.69 -11.76 13.41
C GLY A 68 19.46 -12.30 12.22
N ILE A 69 19.68 -13.60 12.24
CA ILE A 69 20.33 -14.30 11.14
C ILE A 69 19.34 -14.57 10.00
N SER A 70 19.85 -14.70 8.79
CA SER A 70 19.13 -15.20 7.63
C SER A 70 19.79 -16.47 7.11
N THR A 71 18.95 -17.41 6.66
CA THR A 71 19.39 -18.69 6.15
C THR A 71 19.71 -18.64 4.65
N PRO A 72 20.54 -19.56 4.11
CA PRO A 72 20.88 -19.57 2.69
C PRO A 72 19.68 -19.77 1.74
N ASP A 73 18.58 -20.32 2.22
CA ASP A 73 17.33 -20.53 1.49
C ASP A 73 16.38 -19.32 1.52
N TYR A 74 16.81 -18.18 2.10
CA TYR A 74 16.02 -16.94 2.07
C TYR A 74 15.62 -16.60 0.62
N PRO A 75 14.30 -16.44 0.32
CA PRO A 75 13.81 -16.40 -1.07
C PRO A 75 14.30 -15.20 -1.88
N LEU A 76 14.53 -14.06 -1.24
CA LEU A 76 14.98 -12.84 -1.91
C LEU A 76 16.49 -12.80 -2.00
N GLN A 77 17.03 -13.51 -2.97
CA GLN A 77 18.47 -13.51 -3.27
C GLN A 77 18.86 -12.32 -4.16
N LYS A 78 20.15 -12.01 -4.26
CA LYS A 78 20.72 -10.93 -5.08
C LYS A 78 20.59 -11.24 -6.59
N LYS A 79 19.36 -11.35 -7.08
CA LYS A 79 18.99 -11.57 -8.49
C LYS A 79 17.65 -10.90 -8.79
N ARG A 80 17.34 -10.74 -10.08
CA ARG A 80 16.00 -10.27 -10.50
C ARG A 80 14.96 -11.34 -10.21
N HIS A 81 13.85 -10.95 -9.62
CA HIS A 81 12.66 -11.79 -9.37
C HIS A 81 11.51 -11.32 -10.24
N SER A 82 10.72 -12.26 -10.79
CA SER A 82 9.51 -11.91 -11.52
C SER A 82 8.39 -11.48 -10.60
N VAL A 83 7.44 -10.68 -11.10
CA VAL A 83 6.27 -10.22 -10.34
C VAL A 83 5.42 -11.42 -9.90
N GLU A 84 5.28 -12.45 -10.76
CA GLU A 84 4.53 -13.67 -10.47
C GLU A 84 5.14 -14.40 -9.27
N PHE A 85 6.46 -14.58 -9.25
CA PHE A 85 7.15 -15.18 -8.11
C PHE A 85 6.95 -14.34 -6.84
N LEU A 86 7.08 -13.01 -6.92
CA LEU A 86 6.92 -12.12 -5.76
C LEU A 86 5.49 -12.15 -5.21
N ARG A 87 4.49 -12.47 -6.02
CA ARG A 87 3.10 -12.68 -5.55
C ARG A 87 2.95 -13.93 -4.71
N THR A 88 3.80 -14.95 -4.89
CA THR A 88 3.77 -16.17 -4.05
C THR A 88 4.41 -15.97 -2.68
N ILE A 89 5.22 -14.92 -2.50
CA ILE A 89 5.90 -14.56 -1.25
C ILE A 89 5.49 -13.16 -0.77
N GLN A 90 4.20 -12.94 -0.61
CA GLN A 90 3.60 -11.62 -0.32
C GLN A 90 4.21 -10.94 0.92
N HIS A 91 4.56 -11.70 1.95
CA HIS A 91 5.17 -11.21 3.18
C HIS A 91 6.61 -10.68 3.01
N LEU A 92 7.29 -11.04 1.93
CA LEU A 92 8.66 -10.58 1.63
C LEU A 92 8.72 -9.56 0.48
N ARG A 93 7.75 -9.57 -0.44
CA ARG A 93 7.80 -8.72 -1.64
C ARG A 93 7.99 -7.22 -1.37
N PRO A 94 7.51 -6.62 -0.24
CA PRO A 94 7.76 -5.21 0.06
C PRO A 94 9.24 -4.85 0.24
N ARG A 95 10.10 -5.84 0.47
CA ARG A 95 11.55 -5.65 0.61
C ARG A 95 12.27 -5.52 -0.74
N THR A 96 11.59 -5.79 -1.85
CA THR A 96 12.15 -5.59 -3.20
C THR A 96 12.00 -4.14 -3.64
N ASN A 97 12.93 -3.64 -4.46
CA ASN A 97 12.87 -2.26 -4.93
C ASN A 97 11.55 -1.94 -5.65
N LEU A 98 11.06 -2.85 -6.50
CA LEU A 98 9.80 -2.65 -7.22
C LEU A 98 8.62 -2.43 -6.28
N PHE A 99 8.42 -3.33 -5.32
CA PHE A 99 7.27 -3.22 -4.41
C PHE A 99 7.49 -2.18 -3.31
N SER A 100 8.73 -1.94 -2.88
CA SER A 100 9.05 -0.83 -2.00
C SER A 100 8.67 0.50 -2.65
N ALA A 101 9.11 0.75 -3.89
CA ALA A 101 8.75 1.94 -4.64
C ALA A 101 7.22 2.04 -4.84
N THR A 102 6.57 0.96 -5.27
CA THR A 102 5.12 0.92 -5.49
C THR A 102 4.33 1.30 -4.24
N PHE A 103 4.65 0.70 -3.09
CA PHE A 103 3.90 0.97 -1.86
C PHE A 103 4.21 2.34 -1.26
N ARG A 104 5.42 2.88 -1.44
CA ARG A 104 5.75 4.25 -1.04
C ARG A 104 5.00 5.27 -1.87
N VAL A 105 4.99 5.12 -3.20
CA VAL A 105 4.20 5.98 -4.09
C VAL A 105 2.71 5.88 -3.79
N ARG A 106 2.18 4.65 -3.59
CA ARG A 106 0.77 4.45 -3.19
C ARG A 106 0.44 5.18 -1.88
N SER A 107 1.33 5.10 -0.88
CA SER A 107 1.14 5.80 0.40
C SER A 107 1.12 7.33 0.23
N ALA A 108 2.06 7.88 -0.55
CA ALA A 108 2.10 9.31 -0.84
C ALA A 108 0.86 9.78 -1.62
N ALA A 109 0.41 9.01 -2.61
CA ALA A 109 -0.79 9.30 -3.38
C ALA A 109 -2.06 9.26 -2.50
N ALA A 110 -2.20 8.27 -1.62
CA ALA A 110 -3.33 8.19 -0.69
C ALA A 110 -3.40 9.39 0.25
N TYR A 111 -2.25 9.81 0.78
CA TYR A 111 -2.20 11.02 1.60
C TYR A 111 -2.54 12.29 0.80
N ALA A 112 -2.07 12.40 -0.45
CA ALA A 112 -2.36 13.52 -1.32
C ALA A 112 -3.86 13.67 -1.64
N VAL A 113 -4.61 12.56 -1.73
CA VAL A 113 -6.08 12.59 -1.85
C VAL A 113 -6.69 13.30 -0.65
N HIS A 114 -6.33 12.88 0.56
CA HIS A 114 -6.84 13.52 1.79
C HIS A 114 -6.40 14.99 1.88
N GLU A 115 -5.15 15.30 1.58
CA GLU A 115 -4.62 16.67 1.58
C GLU A 115 -5.42 17.57 0.62
N PHE A 116 -5.71 17.08 -0.59
CA PHE A 116 -6.47 17.82 -1.59
C PHE A 116 -7.87 18.20 -1.10
N PHE A 117 -8.64 17.22 -0.68
CA PHE A 117 -10.02 17.46 -0.26
C PHE A 117 -10.10 18.25 1.04
N GLN A 118 -9.30 17.92 2.04
CA GLN A 118 -9.29 18.61 3.33
C GLN A 118 -8.89 20.09 3.18
N SER A 119 -7.90 20.40 2.34
CA SER A 119 -7.48 21.79 2.10
C SER A 119 -8.54 22.64 1.40
N ARG A 120 -9.53 21.99 0.77
CA ARG A 120 -10.67 22.63 0.09
C ARG A 120 -11.93 22.67 0.93
N GLY A 121 -11.87 22.20 2.17
CA GLY A 121 -13.02 22.23 3.11
C GLY A 121 -13.97 21.04 2.98
N PHE A 122 -13.65 20.05 2.16
CA PHE A 122 -14.45 18.82 2.11
C PHE A 122 -14.35 18.04 3.41
N VAL A 123 -15.49 17.48 3.84
CA VAL A 123 -15.55 16.59 5.02
C VAL A 123 -15.30 15.14 4.58
N TYR A 124 -14.31 14.50 5.19
CA TYR A 124 -14.09 13.06 5.00
C TYR A 124 -15.15 12.24 5.71
N VAL A 125 -15.79 11.34 4.98
CA VAL A 125 -16.83 10.44 5.52
C VAL A 125 -16.36 8.99 5.40
N HIS A 126 -16.30 8.28 6.52
CA HIS A 126 -16.12 6.84 6.52
C HIS A 126 -17.48 6.15 6.39
N THR A 127 -17.75 5.57 5.21
CA THR A 127 -18.98 4.82 4.95
C THR A 127 -18.85 3.37 5.36
N PRO A 128 -19.93 2.68 5.77
CA PRO A 128 -19.89 1.28 6.16
C PRO A 128 -19.40 0.37 5.01
N ILE A 129 -18.48 -0.55 5.32
CA ILE A 129 -18.01 -1.57 4.37
C ILE A 129 -19.02 -2.72 4.27
N ILE A 130 -19.67 -3.09 5.38
CA ILE A 130 -20.75 -4.09 5.40
C ILE A 130 -22.07 -3.32 5.29
N THR A 131 -22.87 -3.65 4.29
CA THR A 131 -24.11 -2.94 3.98
C THR A 131 -25.24 -3.89 3.61
N GLY A 132 -26.47 -3.46 3.82
CA GLY A 132 -27.67 -4.11 3.29
C GLY A 132 -28.18 -3.50 1.98
N SER A 133 -27.47 -2.52 1.40
CA SER A 133 -27.82 -1.80 0.19
C SER A 133 -26.87 -2.12 -0.95
N ASP A 134 -27.36 -2.18 -2.19
CA ASP A 134 -26.58 -2.55 -3.38
C ASP A 134 -26.12 -1.34 -4.21
N CYS A 135 -26.24 -0.14 -3.71
CA CYS A 135 -25.82 1.07 -4.39
C CYS A 135 -26.19 1.09 -5.89
N GLU A 136 -27.48 1.18 -6.18
CA GLU A 136 -28.05 1.29 -7.57
C GLU A 136 -27.72 0.12 -8.50
N GLY A 137 -27.36 -1.05 -7.96
CA GLY A 137 -26.94 -2.19 -8.75
C GLY A 137 -25.59 -2.02 -9.45
N ALA A 138 -24.71 -1.18 -8.89
CA ALA A 138 -23.41 -0.82 -9.48
C ALA A 138 -22.42 -1.98 -9.61
N GLY A 139 -22.71 -3.15 -9.07
CA GLY A 139 -21.86 -4.32 -9.19
C GLY A 139 -22.41 -5.56 -8.49
N GLU A 140 -21.85 -6.73 -8.80
CA GLU A 140 -22.13 -7.95 -8.07
C GLU A 140 -21.49 -7.88 -6.69
N MET A 141 -22.26 -8.22 -5.62
CA MET A 141 -21.82 -8.08 -4.25
C MET A 141 -21.32 -9.39 -3.67
N PHE A 142 -20.21 -9.33 -2.95
CA PHE A 142 -19.82 -10.41 -2.03
C PHE A 142 -20.73 -10.43 -0.82
N GLN A 143 -21.34 -11.57 -0.53
CA GLN A 143 -22.18 -11.73 0.64
C GLN A 143 -21.34 -11.86 1.90
N VAL A 144 -21.76 -11.18 2.98
CA VAL A 144 -21.22 -11.34 4.34
C VAL A 144 -22.24 -12.06 5.20
N THR A 145 -21.85 -13.18 5.82
CA THR A 145 -22.72 -13.99 6.67
C THR A 145 -21.93 -14.70 7.75
N THR A 146 -22.56 -14.93 8.89
CA THR A 146 -22.07 -15.76 10.00
C THR A 146 -22.81 -17.11 10.08
N LEU A 147 -23.74 -17.37 9.15
CA LEU A 147 -24.45 -18.63 9.10
C LEU A 147 -23.51 -19.78 8.71
N ASP A 148 -23.70 -20.94 9.32
CA ASP A 148 -22.99 -22.17 8.92
C ASP A 148 -23.45 -22.61 7.52
N LEU A 149 -22.55 -22.50 6.54
CA LEU A 149 -22.84 -22.88 5.14
C LEU A 149 -23.12 -24.38 4.96
N ASN A 150 -22.70 -25.23 5.90
CA ASN A 150 -23.02 -26.65 5.87
C ASN A 150 -24.43 -26.97 6.43
N ASN A 151 -25.01 -26.05 7.23
CA ASN A 151 -26.31 -26.20 7.84
C ASN A 151 -27.07 -24.86 7.87
N VAL A 152 -27.35 -24.34 6.68
CA VAL A 152 -28.02 -23.05 6.51
C VAL A 152 -29.49 -23.15 6.98
N PRO A 153 -29.91 -22.30 7.95
CA PRO A 153 -31.31 -22.25 8.38
C PRO A 153 -32.22 -21.81 7.24
N LYS A 154 -33.43 -22.39 7.19
CA LYS A 154 -34.40 -22.15 6.12
C LYS A 154 -35.70 -21.63 6.68
N THR A 155 -36.34 -20.72 5.91
CA THR A 155 -37.73 -20.31 6.15
C THR A 155 -38.71 -21.49 5.77
N PRO A 156 -39.98 -21.41 6.15
CA PRO A 156 -40.97 -22.37 5.71
C PRO A 156 -41.08 -22.52 4.20
N GLU A 157 -40.76 -21.48 3.45
CA GLU A 157 -40.76 -21.43 1.97
C GLU A 157 -39.45 -22.01 1.38
N GLY A 158 -38.50 -22.45 2.19
CA GLY A 158 -37.23 -23.04 1.76
C GLY A 158 -36.14 -22.08 1.42
N GLN A 159 -36.34 -20.77 1.63
CA GLN A 159 -35.30 -19.74 1.44
C GLN A 159 -34.35 -19.69 2.65
N VAL A 160 -33.19 -19.02 2.49
CA VAL A 160 -32.28 -18.77 3.60
C VAL A 160 -32.94 -17.86 4.63
N ASP A 161 -32.96 -18.30 5.89
CA ASP A 161 -33.50 -17.51 7.00
C ASP A 161 -32.41 -16.58 7.58
N TYR A 162 -32.28 -15.41 6.98
CA TYR A 162 -31.35 -14.39 7.44
C TYR A 162 -31.71 -13.74 8.78
N SER A 163 -32.90 -14.01 9.33
CA SER A 163 -33.23 -13.51 10.69
C SER A 163 -32.33 -14.11 11.76
N GLN A 164 -31.70 -15.26 11.46
CA GLN A 164 -30.74 -15.95 12.31
C GLN A 164 -29.28 -15.54 12.05
N ASP A 165 -29.02 -14.68 11.05
CA ASP A 165 -27.69 -14.14 10.78
C ASP A 165 -27.36 -12.97 11.71
N PHE A 166 -26.08 -12.58 11.79
CA PHE A 166 -25.58 -11.56 12.71
C PHE A 166 -26.37 -10.23 12.67
N PHE A 167 -26.70 -9.75 11.48
CA PHE A 167 -27.43 -8.50 11.30
C PHE A 167 -28.96 -8.69 11.18
N GLY A 168 -29.46 -9.92 11.31
CA GLY A 168 -30.89 -10.24 11.16
C GLY A 168 -31.44 -10.01 9.73
N LYS A 169 -30.59 -9.79 8.76
CA LYS A 169 -30.89 -9.58 7.34
C LYS A 169 -29.71 -9.92 6.47
N LYS A 170 -29.95 -10.11 5.16
CA LYS A 170 -28.87 -10.28 4.18
C LYS A 170 -27.98 -9.05 4.14
N THR A 171 -26.67 -9.24 4.24
CA THR A 171 -25.65 -8.19 4.13
C THR A 171 -24.55 -8.57 3.16
N SER A 172 -23.85 -7.58 2.66
CA SER A 172 -22.81 -7.74 1.65
C SER A 172 -21.68 -6.75 1.87
N LEU A 173 -20.54 -6.96 1.21
CA LEU A 173 -19.50 -5.94 1.11
C LEU A 173 -19.96 -4.85 0.14
N THR A 174 -19.66 -3.61 0.47
CA THR A 174 -20.07 -2.45 -0.33
C THR A 174 -19.40 -2.42 -1.71
N VAL A 175 -20.13 -2.01 -2.73
CA VAL A 175 -19.62 -1.75 -4.09
C VAL A 175 -19.29 -0.28 -4.32
N SER A 176 -19.74 0.62 -3.42
CA SER A 176 -19.51 2.07 -3.43
C SER A 176 -19.94 2.69 -2.09
N GLY A 177 -19.28 3.76 -1.70
CA GLY A 177 -19.67 4.57 -0.55
C GLY A 177 -20.74 5.63 -0.86
N GLN A 178 -21.09 5.82 -2.14
CA GLN A 178 -21.89 6.93 -2.65
C GLN A 178 -23.21 7.13 -1.89
N LEU A 179 -24.09 6.13 -1.80
CA LEU A 179 -25.41 6.30 -1.17
C LEU A 179 -25.33 6.75 0.30
N ASN A 180 -24.31 6.32 1.02
CA ASN A 180 -24.08 6.81 2.38
C ASN A 180 -23.52 8.23 2.37
N ALA A 181 -22.57 8.54 1.46
CA ALA A 181 -21.93 9.85 1.35
C ALA A 181 -22.96 10.95 0.99
N GLU A 182 -23.91 10.67 0.12
CA GLU A 182 -24.99 11.62 -0.25
C GLU A 182 -25.78 12.10 0.96
N ASN A 183 -26.05 11.24 1.94
CA ASN A 183 -26.73 11.66 3.18
C ASN A 183 -25.91 12.70 3.96
N PHE A 184 -24.58 12.58 3.93
CA PHE A 184 -23.68 13.52 4.58
C PHE A 184 -23.55 14.81 3.75
N ALA A 185 -23.55 14.72 2.41
CA ALA A 185 -23.54 15.88 1.53
C ALA A 185 -24.78 16.76 1.76
N MET A 186 -25.94 16.18 2.04
CA MET A 186 -27.16 16.92 2.41
C MET A 186 -27.01 17.72 3.71
N ALA A 187 -26.07 17.37 4.57
CA ALA A 187 -25.82 18.05 5.83
C ALA A 187 -24.60 18.99 5.78
N PHE A 188 -23.54 18.59 5.05
CA PHE A 188 -22.24 19.27 5.07
C PHE A 188 -21.88 19.97 3.76
N GLY A 189 -22.63 19.75 2.69
CA GLY A 189 -22.36 20.31 1.36
C GLY A 189 -21.34 19.46 0.60
N ASP A 190 -20.06 19.68 0.83
CA ASP A 190 -18.98 19.00 0.15
C ASP A 190 -18.35 17.91 1.04
N VAL A 191 -18.47 16.67 0.62
CA VAL A 191 -17.92 15.51 1.33
C VAL A 191 -17.14 14.61 0.38
N TYR A 192 -16.35 13.69 0.91
CA TYR A 192 -15.74 12.64 0.11
C TYR A 192 -15.57 11.36 0.92
N THR A 193 -15.67 10.23 0.24
CA THR A 193 -15.18 8.95 0.73
C THR A 193 -13.85 8.59 0.05
N PHE A 194 -13.01 7.88 0.74
CA PHE A 194 -11.83 7.25 0.17
C PHE A 194 -11.57 5.96 0.94
N GLY A 195 -11.99 4.85 0.37
CA GLY A 195 -11.96 3.57 1.08
C GLY A 195 -12.14 2.36 0.17
N PRO A 196 -12.04 1.16 0.75
CA PRO A 196 -12.16 -0.08 0.01
C PRO A 196 -13.60 -0.31 -0.47
N THR A 197 -13.71 -0.76 -1.72
CA THR A 197 -14.93 -1.24 -2.34
C THR A 197 -14.68 -2.63 -2.94
N PHE A 198 -15.76 -3.40 -3.10
CA PHE A 198 -15.68 -4.81 -3.46
C PHE A 198 -16.69 -5.10 -4.56
N ARG A 199 -16.24 -5.73 -5.63
CA ARG A 199 -17.11 -6.15 -6.74
C ARG A 199 -16.80 -7.59 -7.12
N ALA A 200 -17.83 -8.42 -7.19
CA ALA A 200 -17.72 -9.86 -7.39
C ALA A 200 -17.89 -10.27 -8.87
N GLU A 201 -17.90 -9.31 -9.81
CA GLU A 201 -18.04 -9.60 -11.22
C GLU A 201 -16.96 -10.58 -11.70
N ASN A 202 -17.39 -11.58 -12.44
CA ASN A 202 -16.51 -12.54 -13.07
C ASN A 202 -15.82 -11.92 -14.29
N SER A 203 -14.75 -11.15 -14.04
CA SER A 203 -13.97 -10.48 -15.06
C SER A 203 -12.48 -10.80 -14.92
N ASN A 204 -11.88 -11.35 -15.98
CA ASN A 204 -10.46 -11.72 -16.05
C ASN A 204 -9.66 -10.71 -16.88
N THR A 205 -9.77 -9.42 -16.61
CA THR A 205 -8.95 -8.41 -17.27
C THR A 205 -7.87 -7.88 -16.32
N GLN A 206 -6.81 -7.33 -16.88
CA GLN A 206 -5.72 -6.72 -16.09
C GLN A 206 -6.15 -5.48 -15.29
N ARG A 207 -7.33 -4.92 -15.60
CA ARG A 207 -7.86 -3.68 -15.00
C ARG A 207 -8.96 -3.91 -13.99
N HIS A 208 -9.43 -5.15 -13.79
CA HIS A 208 -10.46 -5.49 -12.81
C HIS A 208 -9.82 -6.12 -11.58
N ALA A 209 -10.16 -5.57 -10.43
CA ALA A 209 -9.82 -6.12 -9.13
C ALA A 209 -11.10 -6.30 -8.32
N ALA A 210 -11.17 -7.39 -7.56
CA ALA A 210 -12.32 -7.66 -6.70
C ALA A 210 -12.37 -6.74 -5.47
N GLU A 211 -11.24 -6.16 -5.10
CA GLU A 211 -11.08 -5.16 -4.03
C GLU A 211 -10.21 -4.02 -4.54
N PHE A 212 -10.68 -2.79 -4.38
CA PHE A 212 -9.96 -1.57 -4.77
C PHE A 212 -10.42 -0.38 -3.95
N TRP A 213 -9.67 0.70 -3.97
CA TRP A 213 -10.06 1.94 -3.32
C TRP A 213 -10.72 2.88 -4.32
N MET A 214 -11.86 3.45 -3.92
CA MET A 214 -12.53 4.50 -4.67
C MET A 214 -12.36 5.86 -4.00
N ILE A 215 -12.24 6.89 -4.81
CA ILE A 215 -12.27 8.30 -4.42
C ILE A 215 -13.62 8.82 -4.91
N GLU A 216 -14.52 9.14 -3.99
CA GLU A 216 -15.90 9.47 -4.32
C GLU A 216 -16.29 10.78 -3.62
N PRO A 217 -16.00 11.95 -4.24
CA PRO A 217 -16.52 13.22 -3.76
C PRO A 217 -18.02 13.35 -4.08
N GLU A 218 -18.77 13.90 -3.14
CA GLU A 218 -20.18 14.26 -3.30
C GLU A 218 -20.35 15.74 -2.95
N MET A 219 -20.81 16.53 -3.91
CA MET A 219 -20.89 17.98 -3.81
C MET A 219 -22.33 18.45 -4.01
N ALA A 220 -22.95 18.97 -2.96
CA ALA A 220 -24.29 19.54 -3.05
C ALA A 220 -24.28 20.77 -3.99
N PHE A 221 -25.33 20.87 -4.83
CA PHE A 221 -25.51 21.97 -5.78
C PHE A 221 -24.43 22.11 -6.86
N CYS A 222 -23.58 21.09 -7.04
CA CYS A 222 -22.55 21.05 -8.06
C CYS A 222 -23.09 20.42 -9.34
N GLU A 223 -22.80 21.03 -10.48
CA GLU A 223 -23.10 20.49 -11.80
C GLU A 223 -21.86 19.84 -12.42
N LEU A 224 -22.02 19.12 -13.52
CA LEU A 224 -20.96 18.38 -14.22
C LEU A 224 -19.69 19.21 -14.47
N ALA A 225 -19.84 20.49 -14.84
CA ALA A 225 -18.67 21.35 -15.09
C ALA A 225 -17.83 21.54 -13.80
N GLY A 226 -18.46 21.78 -12.67
CA GLY A 226 -17.78 21.92 -11.38
C GLY A 226 -17.13 20.61 -10.92
N ASP A 227 -17.76 19.47 -11.14
CA ASP A 227 -17.21 18.16 -10.86
C ASP A 227 -15.95 17.88 -11.71
N MET A 228 -15.98 18.18 -13.00
CA MET A 228 -14.83 18.08 -13.89
C MET A 228 -13.65 18.96 -13.43
N ASP A 229 -13.91 20.18 -12.97
CA ASP A 229 -12.86 21.09 -12.45
C ASP A 229 -12.20 20.52 -11.18
N VAL A 230 -13.00 19.93 -10.28
CA VAL A 230 -12.50 19.30 -9.06
C VAL A 230 -11.68 18.05 -9.41
N ALA A 231 -12.16 17.21 -10.32
CA ALA A 231 -11.47 15.99 -10.75
C ALA A 231 -10.11 16.33 -11.40
N GLU A 232 -10.06 17.32 -12.30
CA GLU A 232 -8.81 17.78 -12.94
C GLU A 232 -7.82 18.31 -11.90
N ALA A 233 -8.29 19.16 -10.99
CA ALA A 233 -7.44 19.73 -9.95
C ALA A 233 -6.91 18.65 -8.98
N MET A 234 -7.72 17.66 -8.62
CA MET A 234 -7.34 16.52 -7.79
C MET A 234 -6.22 15.70 -8.45
N ILE A 235 -6.39 15.32 -9.71
CA ILE A 235 -5.39 14.53 -10.45
C ILE A 235 -4.06 15.29 -10.52
N LYS A 236 -4.09 16.57 -10.86
CA LYS A 236 -2.90 17.41 -10.91
C LYS A 236 -2.22 17.51 -9.54
N HIS A 237 -2.99 17.68 -8.47
CA HIS A 237 -2.46 17.73 -7.11
C HIS A 237 -1.77 16.41 -6.72
N ILE A 238 -2.42 15.26 -6.94
CA ILE A 238 -1.86 13.95 -6.61
C ILE A 238 -0.53 13.72 -7.36
N ILE A 239 -0.50 13.99 -8.67
CA ILE A 239 0.71 13.85 -9.49
C ILE A 239 1.83 14.75 -8.95
N THR A 240 1.55 16.02 -8.68
CA THR A 240 2.52 16.97 -8.14
C THR A 240 3.10 16.48 -6.81
N ARG A 241 2.23 16.05 -5.88
CA ARG A 241 2.66 15.57 -4.57
C ARG A 241 3.48 14.29 -4.63
N VAL A 242 3.13 13.37 -5.53
CA VAL A 242 3.92 12.15 -5.75
C VAL A 242 5.31 12.48 -6.29
N LEU A 243 5.41 13.37 -7.29
CA LEU A 243 6.70 13.79 -7.85
C LEU A 243 7.59 14.50 -6.81
N GLU A 244 6.99 15.32 -5.93
CA GLU A 244 7.71 16.01 -4.86
C GLU A 244 8.20 15.08 -3.75
N ARG A 245 7.36 14.10 -3.35
CA ARG A 245 7.60 13.24 -2.17
C ARG A 245 8.37 11.96 -2.46
N CYS A 246 8.29 11.48 -3.71
CA CYS A 246 8.84 10.19 -4.11
C CYS A 246 9.78 10.30 -5.33
N PRO A 247 10.74 11.26 -5.35
CA PRO A 247 11.60 11.45 -6.51
C PRO A 247 12.47 10.24 -6.82
N ASP A 248 12.95 9.53 -5.81
CA ASP A 248 13.80 8.34 -5.98
C ASP A 248 13.03 7.14 -6.53
N GLU A 249 11.80 6.95 -6.04
CA GLU A 249 10.88 5.91 -6.51
C GLU A 249 10.47 6.14 -7.97
N ILE A 250 10.16 7.39 -8.32
CA ILE A 250 9.82 7.76 -9.71
C ILE A 250 11.02 7.57 -10.64
N ASN A 251 12.22 7.99 -10.23
CA ASN A 251 13.44 7.74 -11.00
C ASN A 251 13.72 6.25 -11.18
N PHE A 252 13.43 5.43 -10.15
CA PHE A 252 13.52 3.98 -10.27
C PHE A 252 12.53 3.44 -11.31
N PHE A 253 11.27 3.87 -11.29
CA PHE A 253 10.28 3.44 -12.29
C PHE A 253 10.68 3.84 -13.71
N ASN A 254 11.14 5.06 -13.93
CA ASN A 254 11.62 5.50 -15.24
C ASN A 254 12.78 4.66 -15.79
N SER A 255 13.58 4.06 -14.89
CA SER A 255 14.72 3.23 -15.28
C SER A 255 14.39 1.73 -15.38
N PHE A 256 13.28 1.29 -14.80
CA PHE A 256 12.95 -0.13 -14.63
C PHE A 256 11.77 -0.58 -15.51
N VAL A 257 10.86 0.33 -15.86
CA VAL A 257 9.58 0.01 -16.52
C VAL A 257 9.61 0.32 -18.02
N ASP A 258 10.62 1.01 -18.51
CA ASP A 258 10.86 1.27 -19.94
C ASP A 258 11.45 0.06 -20.68
#